data_2cd4ec73424497f6e3e29f6bf321cccb
#
_entry.id   2cd4ec73424497f6e3e29f6bf321cccb
#
_cell.length_a   1.000
_cell.length_b   1.000
_cell.length_c   1.000
_cell.angle_alpha   90.00
_cell.angle_beta   90.00
_cell.angle_gamma   90.00
#
_symmetry.space_group_name_H-M   'P 1'
#
loop_
_entity.id
_entity.type
_entity.pdbx_description
1 polymer ?
#
loop_
_entity_poly.entity_id
_entity_poly.type
_entity_poly.pdbx_seq_one_letter_code
_entity_poly.pdbx_strand_id
1 'polypeptide(L)'
;MTLVSQAPAAVAAPSVVPVRTFPVPGRRARLARHPLARPGVLASFAVVLVILGWALVPELFTAADPLVGVPADKLSPPSAEHWFGTDNLGRDLYARTVHGTGLSLQAALLALGLGLVAGAVMGLVAGYFGGVVDSVLMRTTDVLLAIPGLLLSLAVVTALGFGTLKVAIAVGVAEVATFARVMRAEVLRVRTTTYVEAAVLAGARRSAVLARHVLPNAAAPILVLATVQLGVIVLAVSSLSFLGFGAVPPTPEWGSLVAEGRNYLSVAWWFTTLPGLVIAALVLAANRLGRLLEGRTHR
;
A
#
# COMPACT_ATOMS: atom_id res chain seq x y z
N MET A 1 21.77 -6.18 -87.56
CA MET A 1 20.61 -6.30 -86.68
C MET A 1 20.84 -7.51 -85.86
N THR A 2 21.47 -7.33 -84.68
CA THR A 2 21.97 -8.40 -83.81
C THR A 2 21.09 -8.44 -82.56
N LEU A 3 20.26 -9.48 -82.42
CA LEU A 3 19.45 -9.74 -81.27
C LEU A 3 20.32 -10.29 -80.12
N VAL A 4 20.47 -9.48 -79.05
CA VAL A 4 21.07 -9.89 -77.80
C VAL A 4 20.05 -10.65 -76.94
N SER A 5 20.24 -11.99 -76.84
CA SER A 5 19.49 -12.84 -75.96
C SER A 5 19.91 -12.53 -74.48
N GLN A 6 18.99 -11.98 -73.72
CA GLN A 6 19.15 -11.87 -72.24
C GLN A 6 18.74 -13.17 -71.60
N ALA A 7 19.67 -13.84 -70.89
CA ALA A 7 19.41 -14.98 -70.05
C ALA A 7 18.67 -14.55 -68.76
N PRO A 8 17.69 -15.30 -68.22
CA PRO A 8 16.98 -14.94 -66.98
C PRO A 8 17.92 -15.06 -65.78
N ALA A 9 17.91 -14.02 -64.93
CA ALA A 9 18.67 -14.00 -63.69
C ALA A 9 18.22 -15.13 -62.75
N ALA A 10 19.14 -15.90 -62.27
CA ALA A 10 18.90 -16.96 -61.28
C ALA A 10 18.40 -16.34 -59.97
N VAL A 11 17.20 -16.74 -59.56
CA VAL A 11 16.61 -16.40 -58.28
C VAL A 11 17.42 -17.13 -57.19
N ALA A 12 18.14 -16.39 -56.38
CA ALA A 12 18.90 -16.94 -55.24
C ALA A 12 17.92 -17.58 -54.25
N ALA A 13 18.19 -18.84 -53.88
CA ALA A 13 17.43 -19.56 -52.85
C ALA A 13 17.50 -18.82 -51.50
N PRO A 14 16.38 -18.73 -50.75
CA PRO A 14 16.39 -18.06 -49.43
C PRO A 14 17.35 -18.78 -48.50
N SER A 15 18.29 -18.01 -47.95
CA SER A 15 19.23 -18.49 -46.93
C SER A 15 18.44 -18.94 -45.68
N VAL A 16 18.48 -20.22 -45.34
CA VAL A 16 17.89 -20.77 -44.10
C VAL A 16 18.66 -20.20 -42.91
N VAL A 17 18.06 -19.25 -42.21
CA VAL A 17 18.59 -18.72 -40.96
C VAL A 17 18.56 -19.83 -39.91
N PRO A 18 19.69 -20.24 -39.29
CA PRO A 18 19.69 -21.31 -38.30
C PRO A 18 18.85 -20.91 -37.09
N VAL A 19 17.83 -21.67 -36.75
CA VAL A 19 17.02 -21.50 -35.54
C VAL A 19 17.94 -21.73 -34.34
N ARG A 20 18.27 -20.64 -33.63
CA ARG A 20 19.01 -20.72 -32.37
C ARG A 20 18.12 -21.40 -31.32
N THR A 21 18.41 -22.67 -31.04
CA THR A 21 17.80 -23.38 -29.93
C THR A 21 18.34 -22.81 -28.60
N PHE A 22 17.52 -22.06 -27.89
CA PHE A 22 17.88 -21.62 -26.55
C PHE A 22 17.75 -22.81 -25.58
N PRO A 23 18.77 -23.08 -24.71
CA PRO A 23 18.70 -24.17 -23.75
C PRO A 23 17.50 -23.94 -22.79
N VAL A 24 16.63 -24.94 -22.71
CA VAL A 24 15.49 -24.92 -21.75
C VAL A 24 16.09 -25.01 -20.34
N PRO A 25 15.87 -24.02 -19.47
CA PRO A 25 16.44 -24.03 -18.13
C PRO A 25 15.92 -25.23 -17.33
N GLY A 26 16.84 -26.01 -16.74
CA GLY A 26 16.52 -27.19 -15.95
C GLY A 26 15.59 -26.90 -14.77
N ARG A 27 14.89 -27.92 -14.27
CA ARG A 27 13.87 -27.84 -13.22
C ARG A 27 14.34 -27.08 -11.95
N ARG A 28 15.63 -27.21 -11.57
CA ARG A 28 16.25 -26.47 -10.44
C ARG A 28 16.38 -24.97 -10.72
N ALA A 29 16.67 -24.56 -11.96
CA ALA A 29 16.72 -23.17 -12.37
C ALA A 29 15.32 -22.52 -12.43
N ARG A 30 14.25 -23.30 -12.60
CA ARG A 30 12.86 -22.83 -12.53
C ARG A 30 12.40 -22.57 -11.10
N LEU A 31 12.82 -23.41 -10.13
CA LEU A 31 12.52 -23.21 -8.69
C LEU A 31 13.22 -21.96 -8.14
N ALA A 32 14.48 -21.72 -8.52
CA ALA A 32 15.21 -20.50 -8.15
C ALA A 32 14.65 -19.22 -8.78
N ARG A 33 13.81 -19.33 -9.82
CA ARG A 33 13.13 -18.20 -10.47
C ARG A 33 11.70 -17.96 -9.95
N HIS A 34 11.20 -18.77 -9.02
CA HIS A 34 9.87 -18.52 -8.44
C HIS A 34 9.91 -17.20 -7.67
N PRO A 35 9.09 -16.20 -8.02
CA PRO A 35 9.14 -14.86 -7.41
C PRO A 35 8.96 -14.89 -5.89
N LEU A 36 8.28 -15.90 -5.36
CA LEU A 36 8.07 -16.11 -3.91
C LEU A 36 9.32 -16.65 -3.19
N ALA A 37 10.28 -17.29 -3.88
CA ALA A 37 11.50 -17.83 -3.28
C ALA A 37 12.64 -16.78 -3.14
N ARG A 38 12.39 -15.53 -3.54
CA ARG A 38 13.36 -14.45 -3.37
C ARG A 38 13.52 -14.11 -1.89
N PRO A 39 14.73 -14.06 -1.32
CA PRO A 39 14.93 -13.87 0.13
C PRO A 39 14.26 -12.63 0.69
N GLY A 40 14.24 -11.54 -0.07
CA GLY A 40 13.57 -10.33 0.36
C GLY A 40 12.03 -10.39 0.36
N VAL A 41 11.42 -11.31 -0.40
CA VAL A 41 9.97 -11.56 -0.34
C VAL A 41 9.64 -12.36 0.91
N LEU A 42 10.44 -13.37 1.23
CA LEU A 42 10.30 -14.13 2.47
C LEU A 42 10.48 -13.24 3.70
N ALA A 43 11.49 -12.35 3.68
CA ALA A 43 11.67 -11.35 4.73
C ALA A 43 10.46 -10.42 4.87
N SER A 44 9.86 -9.96 3.75
CA SER A 44 8.65 -9.13 3.80
C SER A 44 7.45 -9.88 4.39
N PHE A 45 7.26 -11.15 4.06
CA PHE A 45 6.24 -11.98 4.69
C PHE A 45 6.48 -12.17 6.18
N ALA A 46 7.74 -12.43 6.59
CA ALA A 46 8.09 -12.56 7.99
C ALA A 46 7.80 -11.27 8.79
N VAL A 47 8.18 -10.11 8.25
CA VAL A 47 7.88 -8.81 8.86
C VAL A 47 6.37 -8.61 9.04
N VAL A 48 5.58 -8.85 8.01
CA VAL A 48 4.12 -8.70 8.10
C VAL A 48 3.52 -9.68 9.11
N LEU A 49 3.99 -10.93 9.15
CA LEU A 49 3.50 -11.93 10.13
C LEU A 49 3.84 -11.53 11.56
N VAL A 50 5.04 -11.03 11.82
CA VAL A 50 5.45 -10.53 13.16
C VAL A 50 4.57 -9.35 13.56
N ILE A 51 4.37 -8.38 12.67
CA ILE A 51 3.56 -7.19 12.96
C ILE A 51 2.09 -7.56 13.19
N LEU A 52 1.54 -8.50 12.41
CA LEU A 52 0.20 -9.02 12.66
C LEU A 52 0.12 -9.77 13.99
N GLY A 53 1.15 -10.54 14.35
CA GLY A 53 1.25 -11.16 15.66
C GLY A 53 1.22 -10.13 16.81
N TRP A 54 2.02 -9.06 16.69
CA TRP A 54 2.02 -7.96 17.65
C TRP A 54 0.66 -7.26 17.77
N ALA A 55 -0.03 -7.09 16.65
CA ALA A 55 -1.34 -6.42 16.65
C ALA A 55 -2.46 -7.27 17.26
N LEU A 56 -2.40 -8.61 17.11
CA LEU A 56 -3.47 -9.53 17.51
C LEU A 56 -3.26 -10.13 18.89
N VAL A 57 -2.03 -10.46 19.25
CA VAL A 57 -1.69 -11.17 20.49
C VAL A 57 -0.38 -10.60 21.08
N PRO A 58 -0.37 -9.32 21.52
CA PRO A 58 0.85 -8.67 22.01
C PRO A 58 1.47 -9.38 23.22
N GLU A 59 0.65 -10.02 24.05
CA GLU A 59 1.11 -10.74 25.25
C GLU A 59 2.01 -11.95 24.94
N LEU A 60 1.98 -12.49 23.72
CA LEU A 60 2.91 -13.56 23.30
C LEU A 60 4.33 -13.04 23.05
N PHE A 61 4.49 -11.74 22.83
CA PHE A 61 5.78 -11.13 22.46
C PHE A 61 6.42 -10.36 23.62
N THR A 62 5.60 -9.92 24.58
CA THR A 62 6.09 -9.23 25.78
C THR A 62 5.14 -9.41 26.97
N ALA A 63 5.71 -9.65 28.14
CA ALA A 63 4.98 -9.69 29.40
C ALA A 63 5.02 -8.33 30.13
N ALA A 64 5.80 -7.38 29.64
CA ALA A 64 5.93 -6.07 30.27
C ALA A 64 4.71 -5.18 29.96
N ASP A 65 4.20 -4.52 31.00
CA ASP A 65 3.12 -3.54 30.84
C ASP A 65 3.66 -2.28 30.11
N PRO A 66 3.06 -1.87 28.98
CA PRO A 66 3.53 -0.73 28.19
C PRO A 66 3.35 0.64 28.90
N LEU A 67 2.61 0.69 30.01
CA LEU A 67 2.27 1.92 30.73
C LEU A 67 3.04 2.08 32.04
N VAL A 68 3.56 0.98 32.60
CA VAL A 68 4.31 0.98 33.85
C VAL A 68 5.79 1.22 33.56
N GLY A 69 6.37 2.23 34.20
CA GLY A 69 7.79 2.55 34.11
C GLY A 69 8.49 2.46 35.45
N VAL A 70 9.79 2.11 35.43
CA VAL A 70 10.67 2.11 36.59
C VAL A 70 11.53 3.37 36.55
N PRO A 71 11.38 4.32 37.50
CA PRO A 71 12.09 5.60 37.44
C PRO A 71 13.62 5.47 37.44
N ALA A 72 14.16 4.37 37.96
CA ALA A 72 15.60 4.10 37.95
C ALA A 72 16.12 3.77 36.52
N ASP A 73 15.25 3.25 35.64
CA ASP A 73 15.60 2.78 34.30
C ASP A 73 15.33 3.82 33.22
N LYS A 74 15.17 5.10 33.58
CA LYS A 74 14.93 6.17 32.63
C LYS A 74 16.04 6.27 31.60
N LEU A 75 15.64 6.28 30.29
CA LEU A 75 16.57 6.42 29.16
C LEU A 75 17.71 5.40 29.19
N SER A 76 17.42 4.18 29.65
CA SER A 76 18.37 3.07 29.63
C SER A 76 18.53 2.52 28.23
N PRO A 77 19.77 2.26 27.76
CA PRO A 77 20.02 1.77 26.40
C PRO A 77 19.50 0.36 26.20
N PRO A 78 19.36 -0.09 24.94
CA PRO A 78 19.01 -1.46 24.61
C PRO A 78 19.88 -2.48 25.34
N SER A 79 19.25 -3.48 25.96
CA SER A 79 19.87 -4.53 26.77
C SER A 79 19.12 -5.85 26.61
N ALA A 80 19.60 -6.92 27.26
CA ALA A 80 18.89 -8.21 27.28
C ALA A 80 17.54 -8.13 28.03
N GLU A 81 17.41 -7.20 28.96
CA GLU A 81 16.21 -6.97 29.76
C GLU A 81 15.24 -6.01 29.01
N HIS A 82 15.78 -5.00 28.34
CA HIS A 82 15.03 -4.02 27.55
C HIS A 82 15.52 -4.01 26.10
N TRP A 83 14.95 -4.81 25.23
CA TRP A 83 15.42 -5.00 23.85
C TRP A 83 15.49 -3.71 23.03
N PHE A 84 14.56 -2.80 23.23
CA PHE A 84 14.56 -1.48 22.60
C PHE A 84 15.02 -0.37 23.54
N GLY A 85 15.51 -0.72 24.74
CA GLY A 85 15.76 0.24 25.81
C GLY A 85 14.47 0.75 26.44
N THR A 86 14.59 1.84 27.19
CA THR A 86 13.47 2.46 27.90
C THR A 86 13.24 3.91 27.44
N ASP A 87 12.06 4.42 27.74
CA ASP A 87 11.69 5.80 27.47
C ASP A 87 12.07 6.76 28.63
N ASN A 88 11.67 8.02 28.52
CA ASN A 88 11.92 9.07 29.50
C ASN A 88 11.18 8.88 30.84
N LEU A 89 10.30 7.90 30.94
CA LEU A 89 9.62 7.51 32.20
C LEU A 89 10.08 6.16 32.72
N GLY A 90 11.06 5.51 32.04
CA GLY A 90 11.56 4.18 32.40
C GLY A 90 10.62 3.04 31.95
N ARG A 91 9.71 3.29 31.00
CA ARG A 91 8.83 2.26 30.43
C ARG A 91 9.58 1.50 29.34
N ASP A 92 9.32 0.19 29.23
CA ASP A 92 9.94 -0.65 28.21
C ASP A 92 9.45 -0.24 26.81
N LEU A 93 10.36 0.17 25.94
CA LEU A 93 10.05 0.69 24.63
C LEU A 93 9.64 -0.41 23.63
N TYR A 94 10.16 -1.64 23.80
CA TYR A 94 9.73 -2.79 23.01
C TYR A 94 8.27 -3.14 23.31
N ALA A 95 7.91 -3.23 24.59
CA ALA A 95 6.52 -3.46 25.01
C ALA A 95 5.58 -2.37 24.45
N ARG A 96 5.96 -1.10 24.56
CA ARG A 96 5.19 0.02 23.99
C ARG A 96 5.04 -0.08 22.48
N THR A 97 6.09 -0.49 21.76
CA THR A 97 6.05 -0.66 20.30
C THR A 97 5.13 -1.81 19.90
N VAL A 98 5.23 -2.93 20.61
CA VAL A 98 4.37 -4.12 20.38
C VAL A 98 2.90 -3.78 20.62
N HIS A 99 2.56 -3.25 21.79
CA HIS A 99 1.17 -2.88 22.13
C HIS A 99 0.62 -1.73 21.28
N GLY A 100 1.49 -0.79 20.87
CA GLY A 100 1.11 0.30 19.95
C GLY A 100 0.79 -0.14 18.53
N THR A 101 1.23 -1.35 18.13
CA THR A 101 1.00 -1.90 16.79
C THR A 101 -0.48 -2.00 16.44
N GLY A 102 -1.29 -2.49 17.37
CA GLY A 102 -2.73 -2.66 17.15
C GLY A 102 -3.42 -1.35 16.75
N LEU A 103 -3.16 -0.28 17.49
CA LEU A 103 -3.76 1.02 17.25
C LEU A 103 -3.26 1.64 15.94
N SER A 104 -1.96 1.58 15.67
CA SER A 104 -1.36 2.11 14.45
C SER A 104 -1.87 1.39 13.20
N LEU A 105 -1.98 0.05 13.26
CA LEU A 105 -2.47 -0.74 12.14
C LEU A 105 -3.97 -0.55 11.92
N GLN A 106 -4.78 -0.49 13.00
CA GLN A 106 -6.21 -0.17 12.91
C GLN A 106 -6.45 1.18 12.22
N ALA A 107 -5.69 2.22 12.59
CA ALA A 107 -5.79 3.52 11.96
C ALA A 107 -5.47 3.46 10.46
N ALA A 108 -4.40 2.76 10.09
CA ALA A 108 -4.01 2.61 8.70
C ALA A 108 -5.07 1.83 7.88
N LEU A 109 -5.61 0.74 8.44
CA LEU A 109 -6.65 -0.06 7.77
C LEU A 109 -7.98 0.70 7.64
N LEU A 110 -8.37 1.49 8.64
CA LEU A 110 -9.55 2.36 8.57
C LEU A 110 -9.38 3.43 7.50
N ALA A 111 -8.20 4.08 7.43
CA ALA A 111 -7.90 5.06 6.41
C ALA A 111 -7.93 4.44 5.00
N LEU A 112 -7.29 3.26 4.84
CA LEU A 112 -7.32 2.51 3.60
C LEU A 112 -8.75 2.13 3.19
N GLY A 113 -9.54 1.59 4.11
CA GLY A 113 -10.92 1.19 3.86
C GLY A 113 -11.79 2.36 3.43
N LEU A 114 -11.69 3.51 4.10
CA LEU A 114 -12.42 4.71 3.76
C LEU A 114 -12.04 5.22 2.37
N GLY A 115 -10.74 5.40 2.11
CA GLY A 115 -10.24 5.86 0.81
C GLY A 115 -10.62 4.92 -0.33
N LEU A 116 -10.43 3.61 -0.12
CA LEU A 116 -10.75 2.56 -1.09
C LEU A 116 -12.26 2.54 -1.40
N VAL A 117 -13.12 2.45 -0.39
CA VAL A 117 -14.57 2.32 -0.62
C VAL A 117 -15.15 3.59 -1.23
N ALA A 118 -14.88 4.75 -0.63
CA ALA A 118 -15.40 6.01 -1.14
C ALA A 118 -14.84 6.33 -2.54
N GLY A 119 -13.52 6.14 -2.74
CA GLY A 119 -12.88 6.36 -4.03
C GLY A 119 -13.35 5.38 -5.10
N ALA A 120 -13.46 4.08 -4.78
CA ALA A 120 -13.97 3.10 -5.72
C ALA A 120 -15.42 3.39 -6.15
N VAL A 121 -16.30 3.75 -5.22
CA VAL A 121 -17.68 4.15 -5.54
C VAL A 121 -17.70 5.38 -6.44
N MET A 122 -16.94 6.42 -6.07
CA MET A 122 -16.85 7.66 -6.84
C MET A 122 -16.32 7.41 -8.27
N GLY A 123 -15.24 6.63 -8.41
CA GLY A 123 -14.65 6.29 -9.71
C GLY A 123 -15.54 5.38 -10.54
N LEU A 124 -16.23 4.41 -9.91
CA LEU A 124 -17.20 3.52 -10.56
C LEU A 124 -18.36 4.33 -11.15
N VAL A 125 -18.94 5.23 -10.37
CA VAL A 125 -20.05 6.09 -10.79
C VAL A 125 -19.61 7.01 -11.95
N ALA A 126 -18.47 7.68 -11.80
CA ALA A 126 -17.91 8.56 -12.82
C ALA A 126 -17.66 7.78 -14.14
N GLY A 127 -16.93 6.67 -14.08
CA GLY A 127 -16.56 5.88 -15.26
C GLY A 127 -17.74 5.20 -15.95
N TYR A 128 -18.76 4.80 -15.17
CA TYR A 128 -19.91 4.09 -15.73
C TYR A 128 -20.95 5.01 -16.37
N PHE A 129 -21.35 6.08 -15.68
CA PHE A 129 -22.39 7.01 -16.19
C PHE A 129 -21.83 8.00 -17.20
N GLY A 130 -20.58 8.46 -17.04
CA GLY A 130 -19.96 9.40 -17.97
C GLY A 130 -20.58 10.79 -17.95
N GLY A 131 -20.35 11.58 -19.01
CA GLY A 131 -20.98 12.87 -19.23
C GLY A 131 -20.75 13.88 -18.10
N VAL A 132 -21.81 14.57 -17.66
CA VAL A 132 -21.74 15.57 -16.60
C VAL A 132 -21.34 14.99 -15.25
N VAL A 133 -21.83 13.78 -14.94
CA VAL A 133 -21.49 13.08 -13.69
C VAL A 133 -19.98 12.83 -13.59
N ASP A 134 -19.41 12.31 -14.66
CA ASP A 134 -17.95 12.11 -14.76
C ASP A 134 -17.20 13.43 -14.60
N SER A 135 -17.61 14.46 -15.35
CA SER A 135 -16.95 15.76 -15.32
C SER A 135 -16.96 16.40 -13.93
N VAL A 136 -18.07 16.34 -13.20
CA VAL A 136 -18.18 16.91 -11.84
C VAL A 136 -17.32 16.13 -10.85
N LEU A 137 -17.45 14.78 -10.84
CA LEU A 137 -16.70 13.95 -9.89
C LEU A 137 -15.20 14.03 -10.13
N MET A 138 -14.78 14.03 -11.41
CA MET A 138 -13.34 14.13 -11.73
C MET A 138 -12.78 15.53 -11.45
N ARG A 139 -13.57 16.58 -11.63
CA ARG A 139 -13.14 17.93 -11.25
C ARG A 139 -12.89 18.01 -9.73
N THR A 140 -13.78 17.41 -8.92
CA THR A 140 -13.57 17.33 -7.47
C THR A 140 -12.31 16.52 -7.15
N THR A 141 -12.10 15.39 -7.84
CA THR A 141 -10.87 14.58 -7.70
C THR A 141 -9.62 15.38 -8.07
N ASP A 142 -9.66 16.17 -9.13
CA ASP A 142 -8.53 16.99 -9.57
C ASP A 142 -8.18 18.08 -8.56
N VAL A 143 -9.18 18.71 -7.94
CA VAL A 143 -8.98 19.69 -6.85
C VAL A 143 -8.32 19.04 -5.63
N LEU A 144 -8.78 17.84 -5.23
CA LEU A 144 -8.18 17.11 -4.11
C LEU A 144 -6.73 16.71 -4.40
N LEU A 145 -6.42 16.26 -5.61
CA LEU A 145 -5.08 15.84 -6.00
C LEU A 145 -4.13 17.03 -6.31
N ALA A 146 -4.65 18.25 -6.47
CA ALA A 146 -3.82 19.44 -6.58
C ALA A 146 -3.14 19.80 -5.26
N ILE A 147 -3.69 19.33 -4.13
CA ILE A 147 -3.14 19.53 -2.79
C ILE A 147 -2.29 18.31 -2.43
N PRO A 148 -1.04 18.49 -1.98
CA PRO A 148 -0.23 17.35 -1.46
C PRO A 148 -0.99 16.59 -0.37
N GLY A 149 -1.09 15.25 -0.48
CA GLY A 149 -1.94 14.42 0.37
C GLY A 149 -1.73 14.62 1.89
N LEU A 150 -0.48 14.77 2.33
CA LEU A 150 -0.16 15.08 3.73
C LEU A 150 -0.74 16.44 4.17
N LEU A 151 -0.67 17.46 3.32
CA LEU A 151 -1.23 18.79 3.64
C LEU A 151 -2.74 18.75 3.68
N LEU A 152 -3.38 18.03 2.77
CA LEU A 152 -4.83 17.81 2.79
C LEU A 152 -5.24 17.07 4.07
N SER A 153 -4.55 16.00 4.43
CA SER A 153 -4.80 15.24 5.67
C SER A 153 -4.59 16.13 6.90
N LEU A 154 -3.56 16.97 6.90
CA LEU A 154 -3.30 17.91 7.99
C LEU A 154 -4.44 18.94 8.13
N ALA A 155 -4.92 19.51 7.04
CA ALA A 155 -6.05 20.45 7.06
C ALA A 155 -7.32 19.77 7.61
N VAL A 156 -7.62 18.55 7.17
CA VAL A 156 -8.79 17.78 7.62
C VAL A 156 -8.66 17.42 9.11
N VAL A 157 -7.52 16.92 9.57
CA VAL A 157 -7.35 16.52 10.97
C VAL A 157 -7.37 17.72 11.90
N THR A 158 -6.87 18.88 11.47
CA THR A 158 -6.92 20.12 12.24
C THR A 158 -8.38 20.56 12.48
N ALA A 159 -9.24 20.37 11.50
CA ALA A 159 -10.68 20.65 11.64
C ALA A 159 -11.41 19.61 12.51
N LEU A 160 -10.99 18.34 12.48
CA LEU A 160 -11.58 17.24 13.27
C LEU A 160 -11.06 17.21 14.72
N GLY A 161 -9.84 17.69 14.97
CA GLY A 161 -9.12 17.64 16.24
C GLY A 161 -8.31 16.37 16.45
N PHE A 162 -7.85 16.15 17.70
CA PHE A 162 -6.90 15.07 18.04
C PHE A 162 -7.57 13.69 18.14
N GLY A 163 -6.78 12.64 17.93
CA GLY A 163 -7.13 11.25 18.14
C GLY A 163 -6.94 10.38 16.89
N THR A 164 -6.52 9.15 17.11
CA THR A 164 -6.15 8.20 16.07
C THR A 164 -7.25 7.96 15.04
N LEU A 165 -8.52 7.90 15.46
CA LEU A 165 -9.65 7.76 14.54
C LEU A 165 -9.76 8.96 13.60
N LYS A 166 -9.54 10.17 14.11
CA LYS A 166 -9.63 11.41 13.31
C LYS A 166 -8.48 11.50 12.30
N VAL A 167 -7.28 11.05 12.70
CA VAL A 167 -6.15 10.87 11.79
C VAL A 167 -6.49 9.88 10.68
N ALA A 168 -7.08 8.74 11.02
CA ALA A 168 -7.50 7.73 10.04
C ALA A 168 -8.51 8.29 9.04
N ILE A 169 -9.50 9.05 9.51
CA ILE A 169 -10.49 9.71 8.64
C ILE A 169 -9.79 10.73 7.73
N ALA A 170 -8.92 11.58 8.27
CA ALA A 170 -8.24 12.62 7.51
C ALA A 170 -7.36 12.03 6.38
N VAL A 171 -6.57 11.00 6.68
CA VAL A 171 -5.77 10.29 5.68
C VAL A 171 -6.66 9.57 4.68
N GLY A 172 -7.72 8.90 5.15
CA GLY A 172 -8.66 8.21 4.28
C GLY A 172 -9.34 9.14 3.26
N VAL A 173 -9.75 10.34 3.69
CA VAL A 173 -10.33 11.37 2.79
C VAL A 173 -9.33 11.80 1.72
N ALA A 174 -8.06 11.99 2.07
CA ALA A 174 -7.02 12.33 1.10
C ALA A 174 -6.80 11.23 0.05
N GLU A 175 -6.97 9.96 0.43
CA GLU A 175 -6.81 8.81 -0.45
C GLU A 175 -7.99 8.57 -1.41
N VAL A 176 -9.19 9.14 -1.14
CA VAL A 176 -10.38 8.98 -1.99
C VAL A 176 -10.07 9.32 -3.46
N ALA A 177 -9.38 10.42 -3.68
CA ALA A 177 -9.08 10.91 -5.02
C ALA A 177 -8.15 9.94 -5.81
N THR A 178 -7.17 9.34 -5.13
CA THR A 178 -6.26 8.35 -5.71
C THR A 178 -7.01 7.11 -6.20
N PHE A 179 -7.85 6.54 -5.33
CA PHE A 179 -8.65 5.36 -5.69
C PHE A 179 -9.74 5.68 -6.72
N ALA A 180 -10.37 6.86 -6.66
CA ALA A 180 -11.39 7.28 -7.61
C ALA A 180 -10.83 7.37 -9.05
N ARG A 181 -9.64 7.96 -9.21
CA ARG A 181 -9.01 8.09 -10.54
C ARG A 181 -8.68 6.74 -11.15
N VAL A 182 -8.10 5.82 -10.38
CA VAL A 182 -7.74 4.49 -10.87
C VAL A 182 -8.99 3.65 -11.16
N MET A 183 -9.98 3.67 -10.26
CA MET A 183 -11.25 2.96 -10.48
C MET A 183 -11.96 3.45 -11.74
N ARG A 184 -12.03 4.75 -11.96
CA ARG A 184 -12.60 5.31 -13.20
C ARG A 184 -11.88 4.79 -14.44
N ALA A 185 -10.55 4.81 -14.44
CA ALA A 185 -9.76 4.33 -15.57
C ALA A 185 -10.06 2.85 -15.89
N GLU A 186 -10.14 2.00 -14.85
CA GLU A 186 -10.45 0.59 -15.01
C GLU A 186 -11.89 0.36 -15.50
N VAL A 187 -12.86 1.12 -14.99
CA VAL A 187 -14.26 1.06 -15.46
C VAL A 187 -14.36 1.44 -16.94
N LEU A 188 -13.68 2.52 -17.36
CA LEU A 188 -13.64 2.94 -18.76
C LEU A 188 -13.03 1.85 -19.64
N ARG A 189 -11.95 1.20 -19.19
CA ARG A 189 -11.31 0.09 -19.91
C ARG A 189 -12.24 -1.12 -20.04
N VAL A 190 -12.89 -1.52 -18.95
CA VAL A 190 -13.74 -2.73 -18.91
C VAL A 190 -15.03 -2.53 -19.72
N ARG A 191 -15.67 -1.36 -19.62
CA ARG A 191 -16.96 -1.11 -20.28
C ARG A 191 -16.91 -1.16 -21.81
N THR A 192 -15.74 -1.01 -22.42
CA THR A 192 -15.50 -1.08 -23.87
C THR A 192 -15.07 -2.48 -24.34
N THR A 193 -15.17 -3.49 -23.49
CA THR A 193 -14.83 -4.87 -23.88
C THR A 193 -16.02 -5.55 -24.57
N THR A 194 -15.72 -6.41 -25.55
CA THR A 194 -16.72 -7.09 -26.39
C THR A 194 -17.78 -7.84 -25.58
N TYR A 195 -17.41 -8.48 -24.48
CA TYR A 195 -18.38 -9.22 -23.65
C TYR A 195 -19.35 -8.30 -22.90
N VAL A 196 -18.93 -7.09 -22.52
CA VAL A 196 -19.81 -6.09 -21.90
C VAL A 196 -20.75 -5.52 -22.95
N GLU A 197 -20.26 -5.21 -24.17
CA GLU A 197 -21.07 -4.75 -25.26
C GLU A 197 -22.12 -5.80 -25.68
N ALA A 198 -21.72 -7.07 -25.76
CA ALA A 198 -22.63 -8.17 -26.03
C ALA A 198 -23.75 -8.29 -24.97
N ALA A 199 -23.44 -8.13 -23.71
CA ALA A 199 -24.45 -8.15 -22.64
C ALA A 199 -25.44 -6.97 -22.75
N VAL A 200 -24.97 -5.79 -23.13
CA VAL A 200 -25.84 -4.62 -23.39
C VAL A 200 -26.73 -4.86 -24.58
N LEU A 201 -26.19 -5.39 -25.69
CA LEU A 201 -26.96 -5.72 -26.92
C LEU A 201 -27.99 -6.82 -26.66
N ALA A 202 -27.71 -7.77 -25.77
CA ALA A 202 -28.66 -8.80 -25.34
C ALA A 202 -29.77 -8.26 -24.41
N GLY A 203 -29.83 -6.94 -24.15
CA GLY A 203 -30.88 -6.30 -23.35
C GLY A 203 -30.69 -6.39 -21.84
N ALA A 204 -29.51 -6.71 -21.36
CA ALA A 204 -29.25 -6.75 -19.93
C ALA A 204 -29.45 -5.36 -19.29
N ARG A 205 -30.05 -5.32 -18.08
CA ARG A 205 -30.24 -4.07 -17.33
C ARG A 205 -28.90 -3.46 -16.96
N ARG A 206 -28.78 -2.13 -17.05
CA ARG A 206 -27.54 -1.39 -16.75
C ARG A 206 -26.94 -1.75 -15.38
N SER A 207 -27.78 -1.87 -14.32
CA SER A 207 -27.32 -2.29 -13.00
C SER A 207 -26.76 -3.72 -12.99
N ALA A 208 -27.34 -4.63 -13.74
CA ALA A 208 -26.85 -6.00 -13.86
C ALA A 208 -25.51 -6.06 -14.61
N VAL A 209 -25.35 -5.29 -15.68
CA VAL A 209 -24.08 -5.14 -16.40
C VAL A 209 -23.00 -4.58 -15.47
N LEU A 210 -23.32 -3.53 -14.70
CA LEU A 210 -22.40 -2.93 -13.75
C LEU A 210 -21.95 -3.94 -12.68
N ALA A 211 -22.91 -4.60 -12.01
CA ALA A 211 -22.60 -5.46 -10.87
C ALA A 211 -21.97 -6.80 -11.28
N ARG A 212 -22.33 -7.38 -12.43
CA ARG A 212 -21.89 -8.72 -12.85
C ARG A 212 -20.71 -8.72 -13.80
N HIS A 213 -20.51 -7.65 -14.55
CA HIS A 213 -19.49 -7.60 -15.59
C HIS A 213 -18.43 -6.52 -15.36
N VAL A 214 -18.83 -5.29 -15.00
CA VAL A 214 -17.88 -4.18 -14.85
C VAL A 214 -17.17 -4.22 -13.51
N LEU A 215 -17.91 -4.22 -12.41
CA LEU A 215 -17.35 -4.12 -11.06
C LEU A 215 -16.36 -5.25 -10.72
N PRO A 216 -16.63 -6.54 -10.95
CA PRO A 216 -15.69 -7.61 -10.61
C PRO A 216 -14.37 -7.51 -11.38
N ASN A 217 -14.45 -7.08 -12.65
CA ASN A 217 -13.26 -6.96 -13.51
C ASN A 217 -12.46 -5.68 -13.25
N ALA A 218 -13.11 -4.60 -12.85
CA ALA A 218 -12.45 -3.36 -12.46
C ALA A 218 -11.90 -3.40 -11.03
N ALA A 219 -12.42 -4.27 -10.14
CA ALA A 219 -12.01 -4.34 -8.74
C ALA A 219 -10.61 -4.93 -8.55
N ALA A 220 -10.18 -5.89 -9.38
CA ALA A 220 -8.91 -6.58 -9.19
C ALA A 220 -7.69 -5.63 -9.20
N PRO A 221 -7.50 -4.71 -10.17
CA PRO A 221 -6.43 -3.73 -10.13
C PRO A 221 -6.49 -2.79 -8.92
N ILE A 222 -7.70 -2.44 -8.46
CA ILE A 222 -7.89 -1.58 -7.29
C ILE A 222 -7.42 -2.25 -6.00
N LEU A 223 -7.70 -3.55 -5.85
CA LEU A 223 -7.24 -4.32 -4.69
C LEU A 223 -5.71 -4.46 -4.69
N VAL A 224 -5.10 -4.59 -5.86
CA VAL A 224 -3.63 -4.57 -5.97
C VAL A 224 -3.08 -3.21 -5.58
N LEU A 225 -3.67 -2.11 -6.07
CA LEU A 225 -3.30 -0.75 -5.66
C LEU A 225 -3.42 -0.58 -4.14
N ALA A 226 -4.49 -1.10 -3.51
CA ALA A 226 -4.70 -1.01 -2.08
C ALA A 226 -3.54 -1.61 -1.27
N THR A 227 -2.92 -2.70 -1.75
CA THR A 227 -1.76 -3.30 -1.07
C THR A 227 -0.51 -2.42 -1.12
N VAL A 228 -0.29 -1.70 -2.21
CA VAL A 228 0.81 -0.72 -2.32
C VAL A 228 0.51 0.50 -1.47
N GLN A 229 -0.73 0.98 -1.53
CA GLN A 229 -1.18 2.18 -0.84
C GLN A 229 -1.16 2.03 0.69
N LEU A 230 -1.29 0.80 1.20
CA LEU A 230 -1.18 0.53 2.64
C LEU A 230 0.14 1.07 3.23
N GLY A 231 1.27 0.89 2.54
CA GLY A 231 2.56 1.41 3.00
C GLY A 231 2.58 2.95 3.08
N VAL A 232 2.01 3.62 2.07
CA VAL A 232 1.90 5.09 2.04
C VAL A 232 1.01 5.59 3.16
N ILE A 233 -0.13 4.93 3.38
CA ILE A 233 -1.11 5.26 4.43
C ILE A 233 -0.51 5.08 5.83
N VAL A 234 0.22 3.99 6.09
CA VAL A 234 0.92 3.78 7.37
C VAL A 234 1.88 4.94 7.64
N LEU A 235 2.65 5.35 6.63
CA LEU A 235 3.56 6.47 6.77
C LEU A 235 2.82 7.80 7.01
N ALA A 236 1.72 8.05 6.31
CA ALA A 236 0.91 9.26 6.48
C ALA A 236 0.27 9.34 7.87
N VAL A 237 -0.33 8.23 8.36
CA VAL A 237 -0.89 8.12 9.71
C VAL A 237 0.20 8.38 10.75
N SER A 238 1.34 7.70 10.64
CA SER A 238 2.47 7.88 11.56
C SER A 238 3.02 9.31 11.55
N SER A 239 3.04 9.97 10.37
CA SER A 239 3.49 11.35 10.24
C SER A 239 2.55 12.34 10.94
N LEU A 240 1.24 12.17 10.81
CA LEU A 240 0.27 13.01 11.53
C LEU A 240 0.30 12.76 13.04
N SER A 241 0.49 11.52 13.46
CA SER A 241 0.66 11.16 14.88
C SER A 241 1.97 11.74 15.44
N PHE A 242 3.06 11.71 14.65
CA PHE A 242 4.32 12.39 14.99
C PHE A 242 4.14 13.90 15.17
N LEU A 243 3.26 14.53 14.40
CA LEU A 243 2.90 15.95 14.55
C LEU A 243 1.98 16.23 15.75
N GLY A 244 1.56 15.20 16.49
CA GLY A 244 0.80 15.32 17.74
C GLY A 244 -0.71 15.14 17.57
N PHE A 245 -1.21 14.79 16.37
CA PHE A 245 -2.65 14.56 16.13
C PHE A 245 -3.10 13.13 16.48
N GLY A 246 -2.16 12.20 16.74
CA GLY A 246 -2.42 10.78 17.02
C GLY A 246 -3.05 10.50 18.39
N ALA A 247 -2.67 9.34 18.94
CA ALA A 247 -3.14 8.92 20.26
C ALA A 247 -2.65 9.86 21.36
N VAL A 248 -3.55 10.14 22.32
CA VAL A 248 -3.22 10.95 23.49
C VAL A 248 -2.41 10.07 24.48
N PRO A 249 -1.25 10.56 24.97
CA PRO A 249 -0.52 9.86 26.01
C PRO A 249 -1.40 9.54 27.23
N PRO A 250 -1.19 8.39 27.91
CA PRO A 250 -0.04 7.48 27.81
C PRO A 250 -0.17 6.36 26.76
N THR A 251 -1.26 6.32 25.98
CA THR A 251 -1.53 5.24 25.02
C THR A 251 -0.41 5.12 23.99
N PRO A 252 0.24 3.94 23.86
CA PRO A 252 1.31 3.76 22.89
C PRO A 252 0.76 3.72 21.47
N GLU A 253 1.45 4.42 20.57
CA GLU A 253 1.20 4.41 19.12
C GLU A 253 2.49 4.77 18.40
N TRP A 254 2.79 4.14 17.28
CA TRP A 254 4.10 4.22 16.63
C TRP A 254 4.55 5.65 16.33
N GLY A 255 3.67 6.47 15.74
CA GLY A 255 4.00 7.85 15.39
C GLY A 255 4.23 8.73 16.62
N SER A 256 3.44 8.55 17.67
CA SER A 256 3.60 9.27 18.93
C SER A 256 4.86 8.83 19.68
N LEU A 257 5.24 7.54 19.65
CA LEU A 257 6.51 7.06 20.22
C LEU A 257 7.72 7.72 19.55
N VAL A 258 7.72 7.81 18.23
CA VAL A 258 8.77 8.52 17.48
C VAL A 258 8.80 10.00 17.86
N ALA A 259 7.65 10.63 18.04
CA ALA A 259 7.54 12.04 18.45
C ALA A 259 8.05 12.28 19.87
N GLU A 260 7.72 11.40 20.82
CA GLU A 260 8.21 11.47 22.21
C GLU A 260 9.73 11.39 22.25
N GLY A 261 10.33 10.47 21.46
CA GLY A 261 11.77 10.24 21.42
C GLY A 261 12.59 11.36 20.78
N ARG A 262 12.02 12.21 19.92
CA ARG A 262 12.77 13.22 19.15
C ARG A 262 13.58 14.19 20.02
N ASN A 263 13.08 14.49 21.21
CA ASN A 263 13.74 15.42 22.14
C ASN A 263 14.95 14.79 22.87
N TYR A 264 15.12 13.48 22.77
CA TYR A 264 16.14 12.69 23.44
C TYR A 264 17.18 12.09 22.48
N LEU A 265 17.15 12.46 21.18
CA LEU A 265 18.01 11.87 20.15
C LEU A 265 19.51 11.92 20.48
N SER A 266 19.96 12.97 21.17
CA SER A 266 21.38 13.14 21.53
C SER A 266 21.85 12.19 22.65
N VAL A 267 20.94 11.67 23.47
CA VAL A 267 21.24 10.82 24.65
C VAL A 267 20.62 9.43 24.55
N ALA A 268 19.51 9.29 23.83
CA ALA A 268 18.72 8.06 23.71
C ALA A 268 18.20 7.87 22.27
N TRP A 269 19.13 7.68 21.33
CA TRP A 269 18.82 7.52 19.90
C TRP A 269 17.83 6.38 19.62
N TRP A 270 17.86 5.30 20.41
CA TRP A 270 16.98 4.13 20.27
C TRP A 270 15.51 4.47 20.42
N PHE A 271 15.18 5.48 21.25
CA PHE A 271 13.80 5.86 21.55
C PHE A 271 13.03 6.31 20.31
N THR A 272 13.68 7.00 19.37
CA THR A 272 13.08 7.39 18.07
C THR A 272 13.34 6.37 17.00
N THR A 273 14.60 5.86 16.92
CA THR A 273 15.05 5.08 15.77
C THR A 273 14.41 3.71 15.72
N LEU A 274 14.28 2.99 16.86
CA LEU A 274 13.77 1.62 16.85
C LEU A 274 12.30 1.54 16.49
N PRO A 275 11.36 2.33 17.05
CA PRO A 275 9.99 2.40 16.57
C PRO A 275 9.91 2.88 15.11
N GLY A 276 10.74 3.85 14.72
CA GLY A 276 10.82 4.32 13.33
C GLY A 276 11.25 3.22 12.35
N LEU A 277 12.18 2.35 12.72
CA LEU A 277 12.58 1.18 11.92
C LEU A 277 11.44 0.16 11.77
N VAL A 278 10.60 -0.01 12.78
CA VAL A 278 9.41 -0.88 12.68
C VAL A 278 8.44 -0.34 11.63
N ILE A 279 8.16 0.97 11.65
CA ILE A 279 7.34 1.64 10.62
C ILE A 279 7.95 1.41 9.23
N ALA A 280 9.25 1.70 9.08
CA ALA A 280 9.96 1.54 7.81
C ALA A 280 9.94 0.08 7.31
N ALA A 281 10.11 -0.89 8.20
CA ALA A 281 10.06 -2.32 7.87
C ALA A 281 8.69 -2.72 7.33
N LEU A 282 7.59 -2.27 7.95
CA LEU A 282 6.23 -2.54 7.47
C LEU A 282 6.00 -1.88 6.11
N VAL A 283 6.38 -0.62 5.93
CA VAL A 283 6.21 0.12 4.67
C VAL A 283 6.96 -0.58 3.52
N LEU A 284 8.21 -0.97 3.75
CA LEU A 284 9.00 -1.69 2.75
C LEU A 284 8.42 -3.08 2.44
N ALA A 285 7.94 -3.79 3.46
CA ALA A 285 7.30 -5.08 3.29
C ALA A 285 6.00 -4.97 2.48
N ALA A 286 5.11 -4.04 2.83
CA ALA A 286 3.86 -3.79 2.12
C ALA A 286 4.10 -3.42 0.65
N ASN A 287 5.00 -2.47 0.38
CA ASN A 287 5.37 -2.07 -0.98
C ASN A 287 5.97 -3.23 -1.81
N ARG A 288 6.77 -4.09 -1.18
CA ARG A 288 7.37 -5.23 -1.89
C ARG A 288 6.35 -6.30 -2.22
N LEU A 289 5.43 -6.59 -1.29
CA LEU A 289 4.34 -7.55 -1.51
C LEU A 289 3.33 -7.02 -2.54
N GLY A 290 2.98 -5.74 -2.49
CA GLY A 290 2.11 -5.10 -3.47
C GLY A 290 2.64 -5.22 -4.89
N ARG A 291 3.91 -4.90 -5.13
CA ARG A 291 4.56 -5.06 -6.45
C ARG A 291 4.60 -6.49 -6.97
N LEU A 292 4.61 -7.50 -6.09
CA LEU A 292 4.51 -8.91 -6.52
C LEU A 292 3.11 -9.24 -7.07
N LEU A 293 2.07 -8.64 -6.51
CA LEU A 293 0.69 -8.81 -6.97
C LEU A 293 0.47 -8.10 -8.31
N GLU A 294 0.99 -6.88 -8.48
CA GLU A 294 0.95 -6.15 -9.76
C GLU A 294 1.53 -6.95 -10.93
N GLY A 295 2.71 -7.55 -10.72
CA GLY A 295 3.38 -8.35 -11.76
C GLY A 295 2.65 -9.63 -12.17
N ARG A 296 1.59 -10.03 -11.45
CA ARG A 296 0.73 -11.18 -11.79
C ARG A 296 -0.53 -10.82 -12.54
N THR A 297 -1.04 -9.60 -12.35
CA THR A 297 -2.29 -9.13 -12.98
C THR A 297 -2.08 -8.72 -14.45
N HIS A 298 -0.85 -8.46 -14.86
CA HIS A 298 -0.49 -8.10 -16.25
C HIS A 298 -0.02 -9.29 -17.12
N ARG A 299 -0.14 -10.54 -16.64
CA ARG A 299 0.15 -11.76 -17.39
C ARG A 299 -1.14 -12.55 -17.69
#